data_148cf06ffdd9f270861a5936e58cbfa4
#
_entry.id   148cf06ffdd9f270861a5936e58cbfa4
#
_cell.length_a   1.000
_cell.length_b   1.000
_cell.length_c   1.000
_cell.angle_alpha   90.00
_cell.angle_beta   90.00
_cell.angle_gamma   90.00
#
_symmetry.space_group_name_H-M   'P 1'
#
loop_
_entity.id
_entity.type
_entity.pdbx_description
1 polymer ?
#
loop_
_entity_poly.entity_id
_entity_poly.type
_entity_poly.pdbx_seq_one_letter_code
_entity_poly.pdbx_strand_id
1 'polypeptide(L)'
;MKRIRLRVAYDGTNYSGWQIQPNAPTIEKKLDEAIYALTGENVHVTGASRTDAGVHALGNVAVFDTASNIPADKFTYALNRYLPEDIIIQQSDEVESDFHPRHCDTRKTYCYRILNTEFGLPKKRNYTWNVPGNIDIAKMQEAAAYLVGEHDFK
;
A
#
# COMPACT_ATOMS: atom_id res chain seq x y z
N MET A 1 22.47 9.47 -9.71
CA MET A 1 21.38 8.84 -8.94
C MET A 1 20.12 8.93 -9.78
N LYS A 2 19.31 7.91 -9.80
CA LYS A 2 18.02 7.88 -10.47
C LYS A 2 16.91 7.60 -9.45
N ARG A 3 15.72 8.14 -9.71
CA ARG A 3 14.55 7.92 -8.86
C ARG A 3 13.68 6.83 -9.46
N ILE A 4 13.45 5.78 -8.67
CA ILE A 4 12.64 4.63 -9.06
C ILE A 4 11.29 4.72 -8.40
N ARG A 5 10.23 4.67 -9.21
CA ARG A 5 8.86 4.53 -8.75
C ARG A 5 8.48 3.06 -8.72
N LEU A 6 7.87 2.65 -7.64
CA LEU A 6 7.34 1.31 -7.42
C LEU A 6 5.81 1.36 -7.29
N ARG A 7 5.16 0.36 -7.85
CA ARG A 7 3.76 0.05 -7.55
C ARG A 7 3.73 -1.20 -6.68
N VAL A 8 3.30 -1.03 -5.42
CA VAL A 8 3.40 -2.05 -4.36
C VAL A 8 2.03 -2.54 -3.99
N ALA A 9 1.80 -3.85 -4.10
CA ALA A 9 0.63 -4.54 -3.53
C ALA A 9 1.05 -5.28 -2.26
N TYR A 10 0.20 -5.31 -1.25
CA TYR A 10 0.49 -6.06 -0.02
C TYR A 10 -0.77 -6.49 0.73
N ASP A 11 -0.65 -7.65 1.39
CA ASP A 11 -1.53 -8.08 2.46
C ASP A 11 -1.03 -7.49 3.78
N GLY A 12 -1.76 -6.54 4.34
CA GLY A 12 -1.37 -5.82 5.56
C GLY A 12 -1.59 -6.58 6.86
N THR A 13 -2.15 -7.79 6.83
CA THR A 13 -2.57 -8.54 8.02
C THR A 13 -1.49 -8.64 9.09
N ASN A 14 -0.23 -8.88 8.68
CA ASN A 14 0.89 -9.09 9.59
C ASN A 14 1.72 -7.83 9.85
N TYR A 15 1.24 -6.66 9.41
CA TYR A 15 1.99 -5.41 9.47
C TYR A 15 1.29 -4.35 10.31
N SER A 16 2.09 -3.58 11.04
CA SER A 16 1.66 -2.41 11.81
C SER A 16 1.51 -1.16 10.92
N GLY A 17 1.02 -1.37 9.70
CA GLY A 17 0.82 -0.35 8.70
C GLY A 17 2.03 -0.13 7.77
N TRP A 18 1.95 0.96 7.04
CA TRP A 18 2.99 1.34 6.09
C TRP A 18 4.25 1.86 6.78
N GLN A 19 4.11 2.91 7.60
CA GLN A 19 5.22 3.71 8.11
C GLN A 19 6.06 2.95 9.13
N ILE A 20 7.39 3.08 9.03
CA ILE A 20 8.36 2.52 9.99
C ILE A 20 8.01 2.95 11.42
N GLN A 21 7.95 1.96 12.31
CA GLN A 21 7.71 2.12 13.74
C GLN A 21 8.74 1.32 14.54
N PRO A 22 9.11 1.77 15.74
CA PRO A 22 9.96 0.99 16.64
C PRO A 22 9.31 -0.36 16.98
N ASN A 23 10.10 -1.44 16.87
CA ASN A 23 9.72 -2.79 17.32
C ASN A 23 8.46 -3.39 16.65
N ALA A 24 8.09 -2.92 15.45
CA ALA A 24 6.96 -3.45 14.72
C ALA A 24 7.31 -3.73 13.25
N PRO A 25 6.79 -4.82 12.64
CA PRO A 25 6.93 -5.05 11.21
C PRO A 25 6.07 -4.04 10.43
N THR A 26 6.65 -3.39 9.42
CA THR A 26 5.96 -2.41 8.57
C THR A 26 6.34 -2.63 7.11
N ILE A 27 5.46 -2.21 6.20
CA ILE A 27 5.68 -2.36 4.75
C ILE A 27 6.92 -1.59 4.30
N GLU A 28 7.05 -0.32 4.71
CA GLU A 28 8.17 0.56 4.37
C GLU A 28 9.52 -0.04 4.80
N LYS A 29 9.59 -0.60 6.02
CA LYS A 29 10.81 -1.27 6.51
C LYS A 29 11.17 -2.49 5.66
N LYS A 30 10.18 -3.29 5.25
CA LYS A 30 10.44 -4.47 4.40
C LYS A 30 10.94 -4.07 3.01
N LEU A 31 10.48 -2.96 2.47
CA LEU A 31 10.98 -2.41 1.21
C LEU A 31 12.43 -1.92 1.35
N ASP A 32 12.75 -1.15 2.41
CA ASP A 32 14.10 -0.69 2.70
C ASP A 32 15.07 -1.87 2.87
N GLU A 33 14.68 -2.91 3.64
CA GLU A 33 15.46 -4.14 3.83
C GLU A 33 15.72 -4.87 2.49
N ALA A 34 14.70 -4.99 1.63
CA ALA A 34 14.82 -5.66 0.34
C ALA A 34 15.73 -4.87 -0.63
N ILE A 35 15.63 -3.54 -0.65
CA ILE A 35 16.49 -2.69 -1.47
C ILE A 35 17.95 -2.79 -0.99
N TYR A 36 18.17 -2.75 0.32
CA TYR A 36 19.50 -2.94 0.90
C TYR A 36 20.10 -4.30 0.52
N ALA A 37 19.32 -5.38 0.64
CA ALA A 37 19.79 -6.72 0.30
C ALA A 37 20.11 -6.86 -1.21
N LEU A 38 19.40 -6.13 -2.08
CA LEU A 38 19.62 -6.15 -3.52
C LEU A 38 20.81 -5.28 -3.96
N THR A 39 20.97 -4.09 -3.39
CA THR A 39 21.87 -3.04 -3.90
C THR A 39 23.03 -2.72 -2.96
N GLY A 40 22.93 -3.07 -1.68
CA GLY A 40 23.87 -2.64 -0.62
C GLY A 40 23.67 -1.17 -0.21
N GLU A 41 22.69 -0.47 -0.75
CA GLU A 41 22.42 0.95 -0.48
C GLU A 41 21.43 1.11 0.68
N ASN A 42 21.77 1.95 1.66
CA ASN A 42 20.82 2.39 2.69
C ASN A 42 19.94 3.50 2.09
N VAL A 43 18.75 3.14 1.63
CA VAL A 43 17.76 4.04 1.08
C VAL A 43 16.55 4.15 2.00
N HIS A 44 15.76 5.19 1.81
CA HIS A 44 14.48 5.36 2.47
C HIS A 44 13.38 5.46 1.43
N VAL A 45 12.44 4.52 1.49
CA VAL A 45 11.29 4.49 0.58
C VAL A 45 10.24 5.49 1.05
N THR A 46 9.74 6.32 0.14
CA THR A 46 8.65 7.27 0.40
C THR A 46 7.37 6.80 -0.29
N GLY A 47 6.34 6.47 0.49
CA GLY A 47 5.03 6.03 -0.04
C GLY A 47 4.04 7.18 -0.25
N ALA A 48 3.14 7.02 -1.23
CA ALA A 48 2.03 7.95 -1.50
C ALA A 48 0.97 7.95 -0.40
N SER A 49 0.71 6.79 0.20
CA SER A 49 -0.24 6.62 1.29
C SER A 49 0.39 5.91 2.48
N ARG A 50 0.10 6.42 3.67
CA ARG A 50 0.33 5.73 4.94
C ARG A 50 -0.94 4.95 5.26
N THR A 51 -0.89 3.63 5.14
CA THR A 51 -1.98 2.75 5.55
C THR A 51 -1.81 2.37 7.01
N ASP A 52 -2.91 2.22 7.73
CA ASP A 52 -2.93 1.78 9.12
C ASP A 52 -2.65 0.27 9.24
N ALA A 53 -2.49 -0.21 10.48
CA ALA A 53 -2.24 -1.61 10.77
C ALA A 53 -3.35 -2.51 10.19
N GLY A 54 -2.94 -3.58 9.53
CA GLY A 54 -3.84 -4.54 8.91
C GLY A 54 -4.46 -4.13 7.57
N VAL A 55 -4.25 -2.90 7.10
CA VAL A 55 -4.82 -2.43 5.83
C VAL A 55 -4.01 -2.97 4.65
N HIS A 56 -4.72 -3.54 3.68
CA HIS A 56 -4.14 -4.06 2.44
C HIS A 56 -4.03 -2.97 1.38
N ALA A 57 -3.20 -3.18 0.36
CA ALA A 57 -3.16 -2.33 -0.83
C ALA A 57 -3.02 -3.17 -2.10
N LEU A 58 -3.70 -2.73 -3.16
CA LEU A 58 -3.58 -3.33 -4.49
C LEU A 58 -2.53 -2.64 -5.37
N GLY A 59 -2.03 -1.47 -4.96
CA GLY A 59 -1.07 -0.72 -5.76
C GLY A 59 -0.72 0.63 -5.12
N ASN A 60 -0.15 0.63 -3.90
CA ASN A 60 0.40 1.85 -3.31
C ASN A 60 1.64 2.28 -4.11
N VAL A 61 1.74 3.57 -4.42
CA VAL A 61 2.90 4.12 -5.13
C VAL A 61 3.97 4.50 -4.13
N ALA A 62 5.20 4.12 -4.40
CA ALA A 62 6.36 4.48 -3.58
C ALA A 62 7.55 4.86 -4.46
N VAL A 63 8.48 5.63 -3.92
CA VAL A 63 9.72 6.01 -4.62
C VAL A 63 10.92 5.85 -3.72
N PHE A 64 12.06 5.60 -4.33
CA PHE A 64 13.37 5.67 -3.70
C PHE A 64 14.43 6.13 -4.71
N ASP A 65 15.55 6.67 -4.21
CA ASP A 65 16.68 7.08 -5.03
C ASP A 65 17.80 6.05 -4.93
N THR A 66 18.45 5.75 -6.08
CA THR A 66 19.53 4.76 -6.13
C THR A 66 20.62 5.16 -7.13
N ALA A 67 21.86 4.77 -6.83
CA ALA A 67 23.00 4.83 -7.75
C ALA A 67 23.21 3.50 -8.51
N SER A 68 22.42 2.47 -8.19
CA SER A 68 22.53 1.14 -8.80
C SER A 68 22.36 1.19 -10.32
N ASN A 69 23.13 0.36 -11.03
CA ASN A 69 23.06 0.21 -12.49
C ASN A 69 21.92 -0.70 -12.96
N ILE A 70 21.13 -1.28 -12.04
CA ILE A 70 19.99 -2.14 -12.40
C ILE A 70 18.99 -1.30 -13.23
N PRO A 71 18.57 -1.76 -14.43
CA PRO A 71 17.53 -1.08 -15.21
C PRO A 71 16.24 -0.89 -14.40
N ALA A 72 15.58 0.26 -14.56
CA ALA A 72 14.45 0.65 -13.73
C ALA A 72 13.30 -0.37 -13.73
N ASP A 73 13.00 -0.95 -14.91
CA ASP A 73 11.98 -1.99 -15.09
C ASP A 73 12.35 -3.34 -14.44
N LYS A 74 13.62 -3.58 -14.16
CA LYS A 74 14.11 -4.83 -13.56
C LYS A 74 14.03 -4.85 -12.05
N PHE A 75 13.86 -3.71 -11.40
CA PHE A 75 13.64 -3.68 -9.94
C PHE A 75 12.42 -4.49 -9.52
N THR A 76 11.35 -4.52 -10.33
CA THR A 76 10.18 -5.38 -10.10
C THR A 76 10.58 -6.84 -9.85
N TYR A 77 11.36 -7.41 -10.76
CA TYR A 77 11.77 -8.82 -10.67
C TYR A 77 12.81 -9.06 -9.57
N ALA A 78 13.73 -8.12 -9.43
CA ALA A 78 14.85 -8.26 -8.50
C ALA A 78 14.37 -8.14 -7.04
N LEU A 79 13.55 -7.14 -6.70
CA LEU A 79 13.05 -6.92 -5.34
C LEU A 79 12.13 -8.03 -4.86
N ASN A 80 11.28 -8.58 -5.74
CA ASN A 80 10.36 -9.67 -5.38
C ASN A 80 11.09 -10.97 -4.95
N ARG A 81 12.41 -11.07 -5.13
CA ARG A 81 13.22 -12.18 -4.62
C ARG A 81 13.61 -12.01 -3.14
N TYR A 82 13.57 -10.78 -2.64
CA TYR A 82 13.96 -10.43 -1.28
C TYR A 82 12.77 -10.08 -0.40
N LEU A 83 11.62 -9.82 -1.02
CA LEU A 83 10.38 -9.50 -0.33
C LEU A 83 9.69 -10.80 0.15
N PRO A 84 8.97 -10.74 1.29
CA PRO A 84 8.09 -11.81 1.70
C PRO A 84 6.89 -11.94 0.74
N GLU A 85 6.23 -13.09 0.73
CA GLU A 85 5.15 -13.41 -0.22
C GLU A 85 3.91 -12.49 -0.11
N ASP A 86 3.75 -11.81 1.02
CA ASP A 86 2.65 -10.88 1.29
C ASP A 86 2.95 -9.43 0.86
N ILE A 87 4.12 -9.15 0.23
CA ILE A 87 4.47 -7.86 -0.39
C ILE A 87 5.00 -8.12 -1.80
N ILE A 88 4.37 -7.52 -2.80
CA ILE A 88 4.74 -7.69 -4.21
C ILE A 88 4.92 -6.35 -4.90
N ILE A 89 6.05 -6.17 -5.58
CA ILE A 89 6.24 -5.08 -6.55
C ILE A 89 5.60 -5.50 -7.86
N GLN A 90 4.56 -4.81 -8.29
CA GLN A 90 3.84 -5.08 -9.53
C GLN A 90 4.50 -4.41 -10.75
N GLN A 91 5.13 -3.26 -10.52
CA GLN A 91 5.77 -2.46 -11.55
C GLN A 91 6.86 -1.59 -10.95
N SER A 92 7.91 -1.35 -11.73
CA SER A 92 8.96 -0.37 -11.44
C SER A 92 9.35 0.38 -12.70
N ASP A 93 9.56 1.68 -12.58
CA ASP A 93 10.00 2.56 -13.66
C ASP A 93 10.80 3.74 -13.09
N GLU A 94 11.58 4.39 -13.94
CA GLU A 94 12.30 5.61 -13.60
C GLU A 94 11.38 6.83 -13.77
N VAL A 95 11.45 7.75 -12.84
CA VAL A 95 10.71 9.01 -12.85
C VAL A 95 11.65 10.18 -12.64
N GLU A 96 11.18 11.40 -12.94
CA GLU A 96 11.94 12.62 -12.71
C GLU A 96 12.36 12.75 -11.24
N SER A 97 13.52 13.35 -11.01
CA SER A 97 14.13 13.45 -9.68
C SER A 97 13.30 14.27 -8.68
N ASP A 98 12.43 15.14 -9.15
CA ASP A 98 11.50 15.96 -8.37
C ASP A 98 10.13 15.29 -8.14
N PHE A 99 9.86 14.14 -8.80
CA PHE A 99 8.61 13.41 -8.59
C PHE A 99 8.44 13.04 -7.13
N HIS A 100 7.32 13.46 -6.53
CA HIS A 100 6.98 13.12 -5.16
C HIS A 100 5.59 12.47 -5.10
N PRO A 101 5.44 11.23 -4.56
CA PRO A 101 4.21 10.46 -4.67
C PRO A 101 3.00 11.03 -3.91
N ARG A 102 3.22 12.03 -3.04
CA ARG A 102 2.15 12.75 -2.30
C ARG A 102 1.81 14.12 -2.88
N HIS A 103 2.69 14.68 -3.73
CA HIS A 103 2.58 16.06 -4.23
C HIS A 103 2.34 16.11 -5.75
N CYS A 104 1.84 15.03 -6.31
CA CYS A 104 1.41 14.94 -7.70
C CYS A 104 -0.11 14.74 -7.77
N ASP A 105 -0.68 14.93 -8.96
CA ASP A 105 -2.10 14.60 -9.18
C ASP A 105 -2.30 13.10 -8.98
N THR A 106 -3.05 12.75 -7.93
CA THR A 106 -3.26 11.35 -7.51
C THR A 106 -4.74 11.06 -7.28
N ARG A 107 -5.13 9.83 -7.61
CA ARG A 107 -6.42 9.28 -7.21
C ARG A 107 -6.17 8.14 -6.21
N LYS A 108 -6.86 8.19 -5.06
CA LYS A 108 -6.87 7.13 -4.06
C LYS A 108 -8.25 6.52 -3.99
N THR A 109 -8.32 5.20 -4.10
CA THR A 109 -9.58 4.46 -3.98
C THR A 109 -9.51 3.58 -2.74
N TYR A 110 -10.50 3.72 -1.88
CA TYR A 110 -10.67 2.89 -0.69
C TYR A 110 -11.84 1.94 -0.89
N CYS A 111 -11.68 0.69 -0.46
CA CYS A 111 -12.70 -0.34 -0.55
C CYS A 111 -12.87 -1.01 0.81
N TYR A 112 -14.03 -0.83 1.43
CA TYR A 112 -14.43 -1.56 2.63
C TYR A 112 -15.32 -2.74 2.21
N ARG A 113 -14.93 -3.95 2.61
CA ARG A 113 -15.70 -5.15 2.32
C ARG A 113 -16.44 -5.59 3.56
N ILE A 114 -17.76 -5.52 3.51
CA ILE A 114 -18.64 -5.93 4.61
C ILE A 114 -19.23 -7.31 4.29
N LEU A 115 -19.08 -8.24 5.23
CA LEU A 115 -19.75 -9.53 5.20
C LEU A 115 -20.97 -9.43 6.14
N ASN A 116 -22.15 -9.24 5.56
CA ASN A 116 -23.39 -9.12 6.33
C ASN A 116 -24.01 -10.50 6.55
N THR A 117 -23.49 -11.23 7.53
CA THR A 117 -23.97 -12.55 7.97
C THR A 117 -23.89 -12.64 9.48
N GLU A 118 -24.75 -13.48 10.09
CA GLU A 118 -24.77 -13.66 11.55
C GLU A 118 -23.42 -14.14 12.09
N PHE A 119 -22.75 -15.03 11.36
CA PHE A 119 -21.42 -15.54 11.70
C PHE A 119 -20.41 -15.21 10.60
N GLY A 120 -19.22 -14.82 11.00
CA GLY A 120 -18.10 -14.56 10.09
C GLY A 120 -17.59 -15.85 9.42
N LEU A 121 -16.99 -15.69 8.24
CA LEU A 121 -16.35 -16.81 7.52
C LEU A 121 -14.85 -16.81 7.79
N PRO A 122 -14.27 -17.90 8.34
CA PRO A 122 -12.83 -17.97 8.68
C PRO A 122 -11.91 -17.60 7.52
N LYS A 123 -12.21 -18.01 6.29
CA LYS A 123 -11.42 -17.67 5.09
C LYS A 123 -11.47 -16.20 4.70
N LYS A 124 -12.46 -15.45 5.20
CA LYS A 124 -12.64 -14.03 4.89
C LYS A 124 -12.27 -13.11 6.05
N ARG A 125 -11.89 -13.66 7.22
CA ARG A 125 -11.68 -12.89 8.45
C ARG A 125 -10.71 -11.71 8.32
N ASN A 126 -9.68 -11.84 7.49
CA ASN A 126 -8.67 -10.79 7.28
C ASN A 126 -9.05 -9.81 6.17
N TYR A 127 -10.12 -10.07 5.40
CA TYR A 127 -10.45 -9.32 4.19
C TYR A 127 -11.86 -8.74 4.20
N THR A 128 -12.65 -9.03 5.23
CA THR A 128 -14.01 -8.52 5.38
C THR A 128 -14.30 -8.16 6.83
N TRP A 129 -15.07 -7.10 7.00
CA TRP A 129 -15.66 -6.77 8.29
C TRP A 129 -17.00 -7.50 8.42
N ASN A 130 -17.12 -8.40 9.40
CA ASN A 130 -18.38 -9.09 9.68
C ASN A 130 -19.30 -8.18 10.48
N VAL A 131 -20.46 -7.88 9.92
CA VAL A 131 -21.51 -7.09 10.57
C VAL A 131 -22.77 -7.94 10.63
N PRO A 132 -23.14 -8.47 11.80
CA PRO A 132 -24.40 -9.21 11.96
C PRO A 132 -25.61 -8.25 11.96
N GLY A 133 -26.80 -8.81 11.72
CA GLY A 133 -28.04 -8.05 11.67
C GLY A 133 -28.36 -7.47 10.30
N ASN A 134 -29.43 -6.70 10.24
CA ASN A 134 -29.90 -6.12 8.99
C ASN A 134 -29.17 -4.82 8.66
N ILE A 135 -28.55 -4.76 7.51
CA ILE A 135 -27.99 -3.54 6.94
C ILE A 135 -28.98 -2.99 5.91
N ASP A 136 -29.37 -1.73 6.06
CA ASP A 136 -30.20 -1.02 5.09
C ASP A 136 -29.30 -0.39 4.02
N ILE A 137 -29.15 -1.10 2.91
CA ILE A 137 -28.32 -0.67 1.78
C ILE A 137 -28.81 0.65 1.18
N ALA A 138 -30.14 0.89 1.14
CA ALA A 138 -30.69 2.11 0.58
C ALA A 138 -30.27 3.34 1.42
N LYS A 139 -30.36 3.24 2.75
CA LYS A 139 -29.87 4.30 3.65
C LYS A 139 -28.36 4.48 3.57
N MET A 140 -27.58 3.41 3.39
CA MET A 140 -26.14 3.53 3.17
C MET A 140 -25.83 4.28 1.87
N GLN A 141 -26.55 4.01 0.79
CA GLN A 141 -26.38 4.71 -0.48
C GLN A 141 -26.78 6.20 -0.36
N GLU A 142 -27.89 6.49 0.32
CA GLU A 142 -28.30 7.86 0.61
C GLU A 142 -27.22 8.61 1.41
N ALA A 143 -26.70 8.00 2.49
CA ALA A 143 -25.63 8.58 3.27
C ALA A 143 -24.34 8.78 2.47
N ALA A 144 -23.97 7.83 1.59
CA ALA A 144 -22.79 7.93 0.74
C ALA A 144 -22.88 9.10 -0.25
N ALA A 145 -24.07 9.50 -0.66
CA ALA A 145 -24.28 10.64 -1.55
C ALA A 145 -23.78 11.96 -0.93
N TYR A 146 -23.79 12.09 0.39
CA TYR A 146 -23.24 13.27 1.08
C TYR A 146 -21.72 13.38 0.99
N LEU A 147 -21.02 12.31 0.63
CA LEU A 147 -19.56 12.30 0.46
C LEU A 147 -19.12 12.67 -0.96
N VAL A 148 -20.09 12.83 -1.89
CA VAL A 148 -19.81 13.17 -3.30
C VAL A 148 -19.58 14.67 -3.41
N GLY A 149 -18.48 15.06 -4.06
CA GLY A 149 -18.12 16.46 -4.30
C GLY A 149 -16.81 16.85 -3.64
N GLU A 150 -16.56 18.14 -3.56
CA GLU A 150 -15.39 18.72 -2.92
C GLU A 150 -15.70 18.99 -1.43
N HIS A 151 -14.94 18.35 -0.56
CA HIS A 151 -15.13 18.44 0.89
C HIS A 151 -13.79 18.62 1.61
N ASP A 152 -13.80 19.33 2.74
CA ASP A 152 -12.69 19.36 3.70
C ASP A 152 -12.95 18.29 4.78
N PHE A 153 -12.23 17.19 4.69
CA PHE A 153 -12.30 16.08 5.68
C PHE A 153 -11.26 16.20 6.80
N LYS A 154 -10.94 17.40 7.25
CA LYS A 154 -10.07 17.63 8.41
C LYS A 154 -10.74 17.30 9.73
#